data_c9bf61ed5c312743c4068ca840d8bdb5
#
_entry.id   c9bf61ed5c312743c4068ca840d8bdb5
#
_cell.length_a   1.000
_cell.length_b   1.000
_cell.length_c   1.000
_cell.angle_alpha   90.00
_cell.angle_beta   90.00
_cell.angle_gamma   90.00
#
_symmetry.space_group_name_H-M   'P 1'
#
loop_
_entity.id
_entity.type
_entity.pdbx_description
1 polymer ?
#
loop_
_entity_poly.entity_id
_entity_poly.type
_entity_poly.pdbx_seq_one_letter_code
_entity_poly.pdbx_strand_id
1 'polypeptide(L)'
;MMTRTMIYGALAALAIAAGTTAGPARSQAEAIRSAPAFVSVAQGLTSHGHGEVKAKPDIARMTAGVTTQSKDQAQATQDNARKMTVLLAAIKSLKIADKDIQTQGYSVEPQYDYNNGHGSILIGYQVTNTVQVTLHDFSQAGALIDKATQAGASQVNGLSYELSNQDAVQDQALGKAVADARRRAQTMADALGVGLGSPLSLNDGGAASPVAPLFQMRAMAVAAPNAAPPTPISAQEITVTADATLVYAMGAAK
;
A
#
# COMPACT_ATOMS: atom_id res chain seq x y z
N MET A 1 -35.77 39.18 -4.90
CA MET A 1 -37.09 38.91 -4.32
C MET A 1 -36.80 38.16 -3.03
N MET A 2 -36.74 38.89 -1.92
CA MET A 2 -37.75 38.97 -0.84
C MET A 2 -37.86 37.60 -0.11
N THR A 3 -37.70 37.44 1.18
CA THR A 3 -38.11 38.23 2.37
C THR A 3 -37.37 37.59 3.56
N ARG A 4 -36.67 38.23 4.34
CA ARG A 4 -36.78 38.85 5.67
C ARG A 4 -38.00 38.43 6.50
N THR A 5 -37.79 37.88 7.71
CA THR A 5 -38.66 38.14 8.85
C THR A 5 -37.86 38.10 10.17
N MET A 6 -37.77 39.26 10.82
CA MET A 6 -37.47 39.48 12.25
C MET A 6 -38.77 39.37 13.03
N ILE A 7 -38.73 38.91 14.31
CA ILE A 7 -39.66 39.27 15.39
C ILE A 7 -38.86 39.15 16.71
N TYR A 8 -38.52 40.22 17.36
CA TYR A 8 -38.94 40.96 18.56
C TYR A 8 -39.91 40.16 19.45
N GLY A 9 -39.78 40.01 20.75
CA GLY A 9 -39.48 40.86 21.84
C GLY A 9 -40.27 40.37 23.04
N ALA A 10 -39.84 40.55 24.23
CA ALA A 10 -40.59 41.18 25.32
C ALA A 10 -39.87 41.01 26.66
N LEU A 11 -39.55 42.16 27.23
CA LEU A 11 -39.26 42.36 28.63
C LEU A 11 -40.55 42.16 29.46
N ALA A 12 -40.38 41.58 30.67
CA ALA A 12 -41.26 41.90 31.80
C ALA A 12 -40.47 41.85 33.08
N ALA A 13 -40.41 43.01 33.74
CA ALA A 13 -39.85 43.25 35.05
C ALA A 13 -40.92 43.16 36.14
N LEU A 14 -40.49 43.13 37.39
CA LEU A 14 -41.19 43.36 38.68
C LEU A 14 -41.56 42.07 39.43
N ALA A 15 -41.19 41.85 40.70
CA ALA A 15 -41.28 42.72 41.87
C ALA A 15 -40.48 42.17 43.06
N ILE A 16 -40.09 43.06 43.89
CA ILE A 16 -39.42 42.96 45.18
C ILE A 16 -40.34 42.29 46.23
N ALA A 17 -39.79 41.35 47.02
CA ALA A 17 -40.24 41.06 48.36
C ALA A 17 -39.08 40.74 49.28
N ALA A 18 -38.78 41.63 50.20
CA ALA A 18 -37.81 41.45 51.26
C ALA A 18 -38.35 40.47 52.31
N GLY A 19 -37.54 39.46 52.63
CA GLY A 19 -37.76 38.51 53.70
C GLY A 19 -36.42 38.16 54.33
N THR A 20 -36.06 38.84 55.38
CA THR A 20 -34.90 38.58 56.24
C THR A 20 -35.18 37.35 57.11
N THR A 21 -34.45 36.26 56.92
CA THR A 21 -34.19 35.26 57.96
C THR A 21 -32.75 34.86 57.91
N ALA A 22 -32.04 35.24 58.95
CA ALA A 22 -30.67 34.82 59.22
C ALA A 22 -30.63 33.33 59.52
N GLY A 23 -30.04 32.51 58.62
CA GLY A 23 -29.63 31.13 58.85
C GLY A 23 -28.09 31.05 58.88
N PRO A 24 -27.49 30.14 59.66
CA PRO A 24 -26.06 30.16 59.94
C PRO A 24 -25.24 29.90 58.69
N ALA A 25 -24.25 30.71 58.49
CA ALA A 25 -23.22 30.58 57.50
C ALA A 25 -22.49 29.25 57.71
N ARG A 26 -22.88 28.21 56.97
CA ARG A 26 -22.07 27.01 56.75
C ARG A 26 -21.06 27.35 55.67
N SER A 27 -19.82 27.27 56.06
CA SER A 27 -18.64 27.52 55.26
C SER A 27 -18.67 26.79 53.93
N GLN A 28 -18.73 27.53 52.83
CA GLN A 28 -18.43 27.06 51.48
C GLN A 28 -16.90 26.88 51.28
N ALA A 29 -16.25 26.24 52.24
CA ALA A 29 -14.80 26.03 52.21
C ALA A 29 -14.42 24.58 51.79
N GLU A 30 -15.37 23.77 51.31
CA GLU A 30 -15.10 22.34 51.00
C GLU A 30 -15.19 21.97 49.53
N ALA A 31 -15.38 22.93 48.63
CA ALA A 31 -15.60 22.64 47.20
C ALA A 31 -14.38 22.91 46.28
N ILE A 32 -13.18 23.17 46.86
CA ILE A 32 -11.97 23.38 46.04
C ILE A 32 -10.87 22.47 46.52
N ARG A 33 -11.07 21.15 46.42
CA ARG A 33 -10.01 20.16 46.51
C ARG A 33 -10.22 19.02 45.49
N SER A 34 -10.69 19.31 44.30
CA SER A 34 -10.34 18.52 43.15
C SER A 34 -9.05 19.11 42.57
N ALA A 35 -7.93 18.76 43.18
CA ALA A 35 -6.66 18.95 42.50
C ALA A 35 -6.79 18.33 41.12
N PRO A 36 -6.35 19.03 40.03
CA PRO A 36 -6.30 18.39 38.75
C PRO A 36 -5.50 17.09 38.94
N ALA A 37 -6.10 15.96 38.59
CA ALA A 37 -5.36 14.74 38.52
C ALA A 37 -4.24 15.04 37.52
N PHE A 38 -3.02 15.23 38.02
CA PHE A 38 -1.85 15.25 37.18
C PHE A 38 -1.89 13.88 36.49
N VAL A 39 -2.22 13.91 35.20
CA VAL A 39 -1.98 12.76 34.34
C VAL A 39 -0.49 12.52 34.48
N SER A 40 -0.13 11.56 35.31
CA SER A 40 1.24 11.09 35.41
C SER A 40 1.54 10.53 34.00
N VAL A 41 2.20 11.33 33.18
CA VAL A 41 2.80 10.85 31.96
C VAL A 41 3.72 9.74 32.45
N ALA A 42 3.35 8.51 32.18
CA ALA A 42 4.15 7.36 32.56
C ALA A 42 5.55 7.64 31.98
N GLN A 43 6.51 7.93 32.87
CA GLN A 43 7.88 8.17 32.48
C GLN A 43 8.42 6.85 31.97
N GLY A 44 8.39 6.69 30.66
CA GLY A 44 8.81 5.50 29.98
C GLY A 44 10.08 5.75 29.17
N LEU A 45 10.90 4.72 29.06
CA LEU A 45 12.04 4.71 28.16
C LEU A 45 11.53 4.30 26.78
N THR A 46 11.57 5.24 25.83
CA THR A 46 11.16 4.99 24.44
C THR A 46 12.36 4.53 23.62
N SER A 47 12.17 3.46 22.87
CA SER A 47 13.18 2.88 22.00
C SER A 47 12.60 2.62 20.63
N HIS A 48 13.38 2.91 19.60
CA HIS A 48 13.07 2.61 18.21
C HIS A 48 13.97 1.48 17.73
N GLY A 49 13.37 0.50 17.06
CA GLY A 49 14.09 -0.60 16.46
C GLY A 49 13.81 -0.70 14.96
N HIS A 50 14.79 -1.16 14.24
CA HIS A 50 14.74 -1.41 12.81
C HIS A 50 15.04 -2.88 12.54
N GLY A 51 14.24 -3.48 11.64
CA GLY A 51 14.44 -4.85 11.20
C GLY A 51 14.51 -4.93 9.68
N GLU A 52 15.46 -5.69 9.18
CA GLU A 52 15.66 -5.94 7.76
C GLU A 52 15.75 -7.44 7.50
N VAL A 53 15.05 -7.89 6.44
CA VAL A 53 15.12 -9.24 5.91
C VAL A 53 15.34 -9.16 4.41
N LYS A 54 16.35 -9.87 3.90
CA LYS A 54 16.57 -10.07 2.49
C LYS A 54 16.06 -11.44 2.09
N ALA A 55 15.20 -11.48 1.09
CA ALA A 55 14.59 -12.70 0.58
C ALA A 55 14.74 -12.77 -0.93
N LYS A 56 14.98 -13.97 -1.45
CA LYS A 56 14.96 -14.19 -2.89
C LYS A 56 13.51 -14.22 -3.35
N PRO A 57 13.13 -13.50 -4.43
CA PRO A 57 11.82 -13.63 -5.02
C PRO A 57 11.58 -15.08 -5.44
N ASP A 58 10.34 -15.53 -5.29
CA ASP A 58 9.90 -16.89 -5.64
C ASP A 58 8.80 -16.89 -6.70
N ILE A 59 8.27 -15.72 -7.06
CA ILE A 59 7.36 -15.52 -8.18
C ILE A 59 7.78 -14.33 -9.03
N ALA A 60 7.41 -14.37 -10.31
CA ALA A 60 7.44 -13.20 -11.17
C ALA A 60 6.03 -12.96 -11.74
N ARG A 61 5.61 -11.70 -11.80
CA ARG A 61 4.34 -11.33 -12.42
C ARG A 61 4.60 -10.54 -13.69
N MET A 62 3.76 -10.80 -14.69
CA MET A 62 3.80 -10.11 -15.96
C MET A 62 2.38 -9.88 -16.47
N THR A 63 2.15 -8.73 -17.09
CA THR A 63 0.86 -8.43 -17.73
C THR A 63 1.01 -8.55 -19.25
N ALA A 64 0.11 -9.30 -19.86
CA ALA A 64 -0.05 -9.37 -21.30
C ALA A 64 -1.47 -8.97 -21.69
N GLY A 65 -1.64 -8.33 -22.84
CA GLY A 65 -2.96 -7.87 -23.24
C GLY A 65 -3.13 -7.66 -24.71
N VAL A 66 -4.39 -7.56 -25.10
CA VAL A 66 -4.84 -7.30 -26.46
C VAL A 66 -5.67 -6.03 -26.48
N THR A 67 -5.34 -5.14 -27.39
CA THR A 67 -6.16 -3.97 -27.72
C THR A 67 -6.66 -4.10 -29.16
N THR A 68 -7.95 -3.87 -29.36
CA THR A 68 -8.60 -3.85 -30.68
C THR A 68 -9.38 -2.58 -30.86
N GLN A 69 -9.52 -2.15 -32.11
CA GLN A 69 -10.29 -0.97 -32.48
C GLN A 69 -11.18 -1.27 -33.67
N SER A 70 -12.41 -0.75 -33.64
CA SER A 70 -13.35 -0.80 -34.77
C SER A 70 -14.32 0.37 -34.71
N LYS A 71 -14.91 0.73 -35.83
CA LYS A 71 -16.03 1.70 -35.86
C LYS A 71 -17.27 1.15 -35.19
N ASP A 72 -17.43 -0.17 -35.20
CA ASP A 72 -18.53 -0.90 -34.54
C ASP A 72 -18.05 -1.55 -33.24
N GLN A 73 -18.79 -1.31 -32.16
CA GLN A 73 -18.46 -1.80 -30.81
C GLN A 73 -18.49 -3.33 -30.76
N ALA A 74 -19.51 -3.94 -31.36
CA ALA A 74 -19.66 -5.40 -31.34
C ALA A 74 -18.50 -6.07 -32.07
N GLN A 75 -18.09 -5.50 -33.22
CA GLN A 75 -16.94 -5.97 -33.98
C GLN A 75 -15.64 -5.84 -33.18
N ALA A 76 -15.39 -4.68 -32.55
CA ALA A 76 -14.20 -4.48 -31.71
C ALA A 76 -14.11 -5.51 -30.59
N THR A 77 -15.25 -5.78 -29.92
CA THR A 77 -15.37 -6.77 -28.85
C THR A 77 -15.11 -8.19 -29.33
N GLN A 78 -15.70 -8.57 -30.46
CA GLN A 78 -15.53 -9.92 -31.03
C GLN A 78 -14.08 -10.16 -31.47
N ASP A 79 -13.45 -9.17 -32.08
CA ASP A 79 -12.05 -9.23 -32.49
C ASP A 79 -11.12 -9.35 -31.28
N ASN A 80 -11.42 -8.61 -30.20
CA ASN A 80 -10.69 -8.73 -28.95
C ASN A 80 -10.81 -10.12 -28.35
N ALA A 81 -12.01 -10.67 -28.27
CA ALA A 81 -12.24 -12.01 -27.74
C ALA A 81 -11.48 -13.09 -28.53
N ARG A 82 -11.48 -13.01 -29.86
CA ARG A 82 -10.72 -13.95 -30.72
C ARG A 82 -9.22 -13.88 -30.47
N LYS A 83 -8.65 -12.66 -30.47
CA LYS A 83 -7.21 -12.47 -30.23
C LYS A 83 -6.81 -12.87 -28.82
N MET A 84 -7.66 -12.58 -27.83
CA MET A 84 -7.40 -12.97 -26.44
C MET A 84 -7.41 -14.49 -26.26
N THR A 85 -8.31 -15.20 -26.96
CA THR A 85 -8.32 -16.66 -26.96
C THR A 85 -7.00 -17.23 -27.48
N VAL A 86 -6.46 -16.68 -28.57
CA VAL A 86 -5.16 -17.09 -29.13
C VAL A 86 -4.02 -16.81 -28.14
N LEU A 87 -4.02 -15.63 -27.53
CA LEU A 87 -3.02 -15.25 -26.53
C LEU A 87 -3.05 -16.20 -25.33
N LEU A 88 -4.24 -16.47 -24.78
CA LEU A 88 -4.38 -17.41 -23.66
C LEU A 88 -3.92 -18.82 -24.00
N ALA A 89 -4.22 -19.30 -25.20
CA ALA A 89 -3.76 -20.62 -25.67
C ALA A 89 -2.22 -20.66 -25.77
N ALA A 90 -1.59 -19.59 -26.27
CA ALA A 90 -0.15 -19.47 -26.33
C ALA A 90 0.50 -19.47 -24.94
N ILE A 91 -0.06 -18.73 -23.97
CA ILE A 91 0.40 -18.71 -22.58
C ILE A 91 0.27 -20.10 -21.93
N LYS A 92 -0.89 -20.76 -22.09
CA LYS A 92 -1.14 -22.11 -21.56
C LYS A 92 -0.21 -23.18 -22.17
N SER A 93 0.27 -22.98 -23.41
CA SER A 93 1.24 -23.90 -24.03
C SER A 93 2.58 -23.99 -23.27
N LEU A 94 2.88 -23.02 -22.39
CA LEU A 94 4.03 -23.02 -21.49
C LEU A 94 3.79 -23.81 -20.19
N LYS A 95 2.67 -24.52 -20.08
CA LYS A 95 2.25 -25.29 -18.90
C LYS A 95 2.06 -24.44 -17.64
N ILE A 96 1.73 -23.16 -17.81
CA ILE A 96 1.35 -22.27 -16.72
C ILE A 96 -0.04 -22.68 -16.24
N ALA A 97 -0.23 -22.85 -14.93
CA ALA A 97 -1.49 -23.29 -14.36
C ALA A 97 -2.59 -22.23 -14.53
N ASP A 98 -3.83 -22.66 -14.72
CA ASP A 98 -4.97 -21.73 -14.91
C ASP A 98 -5.15 -20.74 -13.74
N LYS A 99 -4.83 -21.14 -12.52
CA LYS A 99 -4.86 -20.29 -11.33
C LYS A 99 -3.86 -19.14 -11.37
N ASP A 100 -2.79 -19.29 -12.13
CA ASP A 100 -1.70 -18.33 -12.30
C ASP A 100 -1.93 -17.39 -13.49
N ILE A 101 -3.06 -17.53 -14.18
CA ILE A 101 -3.49 -16.67 -15.29
C ILE A 101 -4.80 -15.99 -14.87
N GLN A 102 -4.76 -14.69 -14.59
CA GLN A 102 -5.92 -13.96 -14.10
C GLN A 102 -6.22 -12.76 -14.99
N THR A 103 -7.50 -12.55 -15.31
CA THR A 103 -7.91 -11.32 -16.00
C THR A 103 -7.74 -10.16 -15.04
N GLN A 104 -6.94 -9.18 -15.43
CA GLN A 104 -6.64 -8.00 -14.62
C GLN A 104 -7.52 -6.81 -15.00
N GLY A 105 -7.84 -6.66 -16.29
CA GLY A 105 -8.65 -5.56 -16.76
C GLY A 105 -9.35 -5.85 -18.07
N TYR A 106 -10.57 -5.31 -18.19
CA TYR A 106 -11.35 -5.30 -19.43
C TYR A 106 -12.05 -3.96 -19.55
N SER A 107 -11.80 -3.23 -20.64
CA SER A 107 -12.46 -1.95 -20.92
C SER A 107 -12.93 -1.87 -22.36
N VAL A 108 -14.03 -1.16 -22.56
CA VAL A 108 -14.55 -0.78 -23.88
C VAL A 108 -14.76 0.74 -23.85
N GLU A 109 -14.01 1.44 -24.68
CA GLU A 109 -13.96 2.90 -24.64
C GLU A 109 -14.31 3.47 -26.01
N PRO A 110 -15.25 4.44 -26.09
CA PRO A 110 -15.48 5.19 -27.31
C PRO A 110 -14.27 6.09 -27.62
N GLN A 111 -13.89 6.15 -28.88
CA GLN A 111 -12.80 6.99 -29.37
C GLN A 111 -13.37 8.20 -30.11
N TYR A 112 -12.93 9.40 -29.74
CA TYR A 112 -13.40 10.64 -30.34
C TYR A 112 -12.26 11.39 -31.03
N ASP A 113 -12.57 11.99 -32.17
CA ASP A 113 -11.71 12.99 -32.79
C ASP A 113 -12.12 14.39 -32.31
N TYR A 114 -11.15 15.13 -31.76
CA TYR A 114 -11.32 16.48 -31.25
C TYR A 114 -10.70 17.54 -32.16
N ASN A 115 -9.97 17.13 -33.23
CA ASN A 115 -9.16 18.04 -34.06
C ASN A 115 -9.89 18.57 -35.29
N ASN A 116 -11.19 18.32 -35.43
CA ASN A 116 -11.94 18.63 -36.66
C ASN A 116 -12.63 20.00 -36.65
N GLY A 117 -12.49 20.83 -35.61
CA GLY A 117 -13.14 22.14 -35.46
C GLY A 117 -14.65 22.14 -35.28
N HIS A 118 -15.30 20.95 -35.21
CA HIS A 118 -16.74 20.77 -35.10
C HIS A 118 -17.17 20.10 -33.77
N GLY A 119 -16.28 20.05 -32.77
CA GLY A 119 -16.51 19.34 -31.51
C GLY A 119 -16.01 17.89 -31.54
N SER A 120 -16.44 17.08 -30.58
CA SER A 120 -16.04 15.67 -30.50
C SER A 120 -16.86 14.81 -31.47
N ILE A 121 -16.20 14.17 -32.42
CA ILE A 121 -16.84 13.21 -33.34
C ILE A 121 -16.43 11.80 -32.95
N LEU A 122 -17.40 10.92 -32.71
CA LEU A 122 -17.14 9.50 -32.45
C LEU A 122 -16.52 8.85 -33.70
N ILE A 123 -15.29 8.34 -33.58
CA ILE A 123 -14.56 7.68 -34.67
C ILE A 123 -14.51 6.16 -34.55
N GLY A 124 -14.84 5.60 -33.37
CA GLY A 124 -14.86 4.16 -33.14
C GLY A 124 -14.86 3.79 -31.67
N TYR A 125 -14.54 2.54 -31.43
CA TYR A 125 -14.45 1.95 -30.10
C TYR A 125 -13.13 1.22 -29.96
N GLN A 126 -12.51 1.34 -28.80
CA GLN A 126 -11.33 0.58 -28.40
C GLN A 126 -11.72 -0.41 -27.30
N VAL A 127 -11.29 -1.65 -27.46
CA VAL A 127 -11.46 -2.69 -26.45
C VAL A 127 -10.08 -3.13 -26.00
N THR A 128 -9.83 -3.06 -24.70
CA THR A 128 -8.60 -3.52 -24.06
C THR A 128 -8.93 -4.65 -23.10
N ASN A 129 -8.19 -5.74 -23.20
CA ASN A 129 -8.30 -6.89 -22.32
C ASN A 129 -6.89 -7.32 -21.90
N THR A 130 -6.66 -7.38 -20.59
CA THR A 130 -5.36 -7.71 -20.01
C THR A 130 -5.46 -8.85 -19.02
N VAL A 131 -4.44 -9.69 -19.04
CA VAL A 131 -4.25 -10.79 -18.09
C VAL A 131 -2.93 -10.61 -17.36
N GLN A 132 -2.94 -10.90 -16.08
CA GLN A 132 -1.75 -11.06 -15.27
C GLN A 132 -1.36 -12.54 -15.27
N VAL A 133 -0.09 -12.80 -15.48
CA VAL A 133 0.49 -14.14 -15.47
C VAL A 133 1.51 -14.20 -14.35
N THR A 134 1.35 -15.16 -13.45
CA THR A 134 2.31 -15.45 -12.37
C THR A 134 3.19 -16.62 -12.78
N LEU A 135 4.49 -16.41 -12.74
CA LEU A 135 5.52 -17.40 -13.03
C LEU A 135 6.21 -17.84 -11.75
N HIS A 136 6.29 -19.14 -11.52
CA HIS A 136 7.08 -19.75 -10.45
C HIS A 136 8.48 -20.17 -10.93
N ASP A 137 8.67 -20.24 -12.23
CA ASP A 137 9.95 -20.49 -12.88
C ASP A 137 10.32 -19.29 -13.76
N PHE A 138 11.28 -18.51 -13.33
CA PHE A 138 11.71 -17.28 -13.99
C PHE A 138 12.36 -17.51 -15.36
N SER A 139 12.88 -18.73 -15.61
CA SER A 139 13.44 -19.09 -16.92
C SER A 139 12.40 -19.03 -18.04
N GLN A 140 11.13 -19.13 -17.70
CA GLN A 140 10.02 -19.06 -18.65
C GLN A 140 9.64 -17.63 -19.06
N ALA A 141 10.16 -16.61 -18.38
CA ALA A 141 9.77 -15.22 -18.65
C ALA A 141 10.08 -14.79 -20.10
N GLY A 142 11.25 -15.13 -20.62
CA GLY A 142 11.62 -14.88 -22.02
C GLY A 142 10.68 -15.59 -22.99
N ALA A 143 10.45 -16.88 -22.76
CA ALA A 143 9.54 -17.68 -23.60
C ALA A 143 8.10 -17.17 -23.55
N LEU A 144 7.65 -16.66 -22.40
CA LEU A 144 6.32 -16.06 -22.26
C LEU A 144 6.20 -14.76 -23.07
N ILE A 145 7.21 -13.89 -23.03
CA ILE A 145 7.25 -12.65 -23.84
C ILE A 145 7.19 -12.98 -25.33
N ASP A 146 8.03 -13.93 -25.78
CA ASP A 146 8.08 -14.34 -27.19
C ASP A 146 6.75 -14.94 -27.66
N LYS A 147 6.18 -15.84 -26.86
CA LYS A 147 4.88 -16.49 -27.17
C LYS A 147 3.73 -15.48 -27.18
N ALA A 148 3.67 -14.58 -26.22
CA ALA A 148 2.64 -13.56 -26.17
C ALA A 148 2.73 -12.61 -27.38
N THR A 149 3.94 -12.18 -27.73
CA THR A 149 4.18 -11.34 -28.90
C THR A 149 3.82 -12.03 -30.19
N GLN A 150 4.22 -13.29 -30.39
CA GLN A 150 3.86 -14.10 -31.56
C GLN A 150 2.36 -14.34 -31.67
N ALA A 151 1.66 -14.45 -30.53
CA ALA A 151 0.21 -14.60 -30.48
C ALA A 151 -0.54 -13.28 -30.76
N GLY A 152 0.17 -12.18 -31.00
CA GLY A 152 -0.41 -10.88 -31.32
C GLY A 152 -0.85 -10.07 -30.09
N ALA A 153 -0.20 -10.26 -28.94
CA ALA A 153 -0.37 -9.37 -27.82
C ALA A 153 -0.02 -7.92 -28.23
N SER A 154 -0.90 -6.99 -27.92
CA SER A 154 -0.68 -5.57 -28.17
C SER A 154 0.23 -4.92 -27.12
N GLN A 155 0.33 -5.54 -25.97
CA GLN A 155 1.17 -5.13 -24.85
C GLN A 155 1.66 -6.34 -24.07
N VAL A 156 2.92 -6.30 -23.67
CA VAL A 156 3.55 -7.23 -22.74
C VAL A 156 4.41 -6.38 -21.82
N ASN A 157 3.99 -6.22 -20.57
CA ASN A 157 4.57 -5.25 -19.64
C ASN A 157 4.76 -5.83 -18.26
N GLY A 158 5.55 -5.12 -17.44
CA GLY A 158 5.52 -5.23 -16.00
C GLY A 158 6.09 -6.54 -15.46
N LEU A 159 7.19 -7.06 -16.04
CA LEU A 159 7.89 -8.14 -15.36
C LEU A 159 8.39 -7.63 -14.00
N SER A 160 7.74 -8.05 -12.93
CA SER A 160 8.10 -7.78 -11.55
C SER A 160 8.42 -9.07 -10.83
N TYR A 161 9.44 -9.02 -9.97
CA TYR A 161 9.78 -10.13 -9.08
C TYR A 161 9.22 -9.87 -7.71
N GLU A 162 8.54 -10.85 -7.15
CA GLU A 162 7.80 -10.71 -5.90
C GLU A 162 8.01 -11.92 -5.00
N LEU A 163 7.57 -11.80 -3.76
CA LEU A 163 7.48 -12.89 -2.80
C LEU A 163 6.02 -13.36 -2.77
N SER A 164 5.81 -14.67 -2.95
CA SER A 164 4.46 -15.28 -2.87
C SER A 164 3.87 -15.16 -1.47
N ASN A 165 4.70 -15.14 -0.44
CA ASN A 165 4.32 -14.96 0.95
C ASN A 165 5.08 -13.76 1.56
N GLN A 166 4.67 -12.56 1.16
CA GLN A 166 5.26 -11.33 1.66
C GLN A 166 5.04 -11.13 3.15
N ASP A 167 3.86 -11.52 3.67
CA ASP A 167 3.49 -11.35 5.07
C ASP A 167 4.45 -12.11 6.00
N ALA A 168 4.82 -13.34 5.66
CA ALA A 168 5.77 -14.11 6.46
C ALA A 168 7.16 -13.46 6.55
N VAL A 169 7.61 -12.78 5.50
CA VAL A 169 8.87 -12.06 5.50
C VAL A 169 8.75 -10.74 6.27
N GLN A 170 7.60 -10.09 6.17
CA GLN A 170 7.26 -8.89 6.94
C GLN A 170 7.24 -9.19 8.45
N ASP A 171 6.63 -10.30 8.86
CA ASP A 171 6.62 -10.75 10.26
C ASP A 171 8.03 -11.00 10.79
N GLN A 172 8.90 -11.58 9.97
CA GLN A 172 10.32 -11.75 10.34
C GLN A 172 11.04 -10.41 10.50
N ALA A 173 10.79 -9.45 9.61
CA ALA A 173 11.37 -8.11 9.72
C ALA A 173 10.87 -7.40 10.99
N LEU A 174 9.57 -7.49 11.27
CA LEU A 174 8.97 -6.94 12.49
C LEU A 174 9.56 -7.58 13.75
N GLY A 175 9.72 -8.89 13.77
CA GLY A 175 10.38 -9.60 14.87
C GLY A 175 11.79 -9.08 15.13
N LYS A 176 12.58 -8.82 14.08
CA LYS A 176 13.91 -8.20 14.19
C LYS A 176 13.85 -6.76 14.70
N ALA A 177 12.87 -5.96 14.25
CA ALA A 177 12.68 -4.58 14.70
C ALA A 177 12.38 -4.54 16.20
N VAL A 178 11.48 -5.39 16.68
CA VAL A 178 11.15 -5.51 18.11
C VAL A 178 12.38 -5.93 18.94
N ALA A 179 13.15 -6.90 18.45
CA ALA A 179 14.37 -7.35 19.11
C ALA A 179 15.43 -6.22 19.17
N ASP A 180 15.59 -5.45 18.10
CA ASP A 180 16.51 -4.30 18.06
C ASP A 180 16.06 -3.20 19.02
N ALA A 181 14.76 -2.85 19.03
CA ALA A 181 14.21 -1.87 19.97
C ALA A 181 14.45 -2.29 21.42
N ARG A 182 14.22 -3.57 21.75
CA ARG A 182 14.47 -4.10 23.10
C ARG A 182 15.95 -4.02 23.48
N ARG A 183 16.84 -4.39 22.58
CA ARG A 183 18.29 -4.32 22.81
C ARG A 183 18.73 -2.88 23.07
N ARG A 184 18.24 -1.90 22.30
CA ARG A 184 18.52 -0.48 22.48
C ARG A 184 17.97 0.04 23.81
N ALA A 185 16.73 -0.35 24.15
CA ALA A 185 16.12 0.00 25.45
C ALA A 185 16.98 -0.51 26.62
N GLN A 186 17.47 -1.75 26.55
CA GLN A 186 18.35 -2.31 27.58
C GLN A 186 19.65 -1.51 27.70
N THR A 187 20.28 -1.21 26.56
CA THR A 187 21.52 -0.38 26.55
C THR A 187 21.31 0.99 27.18
N MET A 188 20.17 1.64 26.89
CA MET A 188 19.83 2.94 27.50
C MET A 188 19.57 2.82 29.00
N ALA A 189 18.85 1.79 29.44
CA ALA A 189 18.58 1.55 30.86
C ALA A 189 19.89 1.30 31.63
N ASP A 190 20.79 0.51 31.08
CA ASP A 190 22.10 0.23 31.69
C ASP A 190 22.97 1.50 31.78
N ALA A 191 22.97 2.34 30.72
CA ALA A 191 23.70 3.61 30.73
C ALA A 191 23.14 4.61 31.75
N LEU A 192 21.86 4.55 32.04
CA LEU A 192 21.19 5.37 33.06
C LEU A 192 21.30 4.79 34.47
N GLY A 193 21.85 3.61 34.65
CA GLY A 193 21.94 2.92 35.95
C GLY A 193 20.58 2.47 36.50
N VAL A 194 19.57 2.26 35.63
CA VAL A 194 18.22 1.80 36.01
C VAL A 194 17.93 0.43 35.42
N GLY A 195 16.93 -0.26 35.98
CA GLY A 195 16.42 -1.51 35.43
C GLY A 195 15.50 -1.24 34.23
N LEU A 196 15.49 -2.12 33.22
CA LEU A 196 14.46 -2.11 32.18
C LEU A 196 13.20 -2.78 32.74
N GLY A 197 12.10 -2.02 32.83
CA GLY A 197 10.81 -2.51 33.31
C GLY A 197 10.01 -3.24 32.23
N SER A 198 8.73 -3.45 32.52
CA SER A 198 7.79 -4.07 31.56
C SER A 198 7.51 -3.16 30.38
N PRO A 199 7.23 -3.71 29.19
CA PRO A 199 6.75 -2.92 28.05
C PRO A 199 5.38 -2.30 28.38
N LEU A 200 5.24 -1.01 28.14
CA LEU A 200 4.01 -0.23 28.36
C LEU A 200 3.21 -0.08 27.07
N SER A 201 3.90 0.08 25.95
CA SER A 201 3.27 0.16 24.63
C SER A 201 4.22 -0.33 23.55
N LEU A 202 3.62 -0.85 22.49
CA LEU A 202 4.27 -1.21 21.22
C LEU A 202 3.49 -0.51 20.10
N ASN A 203 4.22 0.15 19.23
CA ASN A 203 3.71 0.67 17.97
C ASN A 203 4.61 0.11 16.85
N ASP A 204 3.99 -0.60 15.90
CA ASP A 204 4.63 -1.18 14.73
C ASP A 204 4.72 -0.13 13.64
N GLY A 205 5.16 0.98 13.72
CA GLY A 205 5.42 2.02 12.70
C GLY A 205 4.67 1.94 11.35
N GLY A 206 3.79 0.97 11.19
CA GLY A 206 3.15 0.61 9.94
C GLY A 206 4.08 -0.18 9.00
N ALA A 207 3.53 -1.04 8.18
CA ALA A 207 4.30 -1.78 7.18
C ALA A 207 4.93 -0.81 6.17
N ALA A 208 6.25 -0.70 6.17
CA ALA A 208 6.96 -0.08 5.06
C ALA A 208 6.71 -0.92 3.80
N SER A 209 6.20 -0.30 2.75
CA SER A 209 6.06 -0.99 1.46
C SER A 209 7.41 -1.55 1.04
N PRO A 210 7.47 -2.79 0.52
CA PRO A 210 8.72 -3.36 0.02
C PRO A 210 9.32 -2.43 -1.01
N VAL A 211 10.59 -2.15 -0.88
CA VAL A 211 11.33 -1.42 -1.90
C VAL A 211 11.55 -2.38 -3.06
N ALA A 212 10.76 -2.21 -4.12
CA ALA A 212 10.98 -2.96 -5.34
C ALA A 212 12.41 -2.69 -5.85
N PRO A 213 13.16 -3.73 -6.24
CA PRO A 213 14.52 -3.56 -6.72
C PRO A 213 14.51 -2.66 -7.97
N LEU A 214 15.28 -1.58 -7.93
CA LEU A 214 15.52 -0.75 -9.11
C LEU A 214 16.36 -1.58 -10.09
N PHE A 215 15.80 -1.85 -11.26
CA PHE A 215 16.51 -2.53 -12.33
C PHE A 215 17.70 -1.69 -12.78
N GLN A 216 18.91 -2.04 -12.39
CA GLN A 216 20.11 -1.53 -13.03
C GLN A 216 20.32 -2.33 -14.31
N MET A 217 19.94 -1.77 -15.43
CA MET A 217 20.36 -2.29 -16.74
C MET A 217 21.87 -2.14 -16.85
N ARG A 218 22.59 -3.21 -16.56
CA ARG A 218 24.01 -3.29 -16.86
C ARG A 218 24.13 -3.42 -18.38
N ALA A 219 24.57 -2.35 -19.04
CA ALA A 219 24.95 -2.39 -20.45
C ALA A 219 26.06 -3.43 -20.61
N MET A 220 25.73 -4.59 -21.16
CA MET A 220 26.74 -5.56 -21.58
C MET A 220 27.19 -5.22 -23.00
N ALA A 221 28.50 -5.24 -23.18
CA ALA A 221 29.19 -4.95 -24.41
C ALA A 221 28.67 -5.79 -25.58
N VAL A 222 28.55 -5.11 -26.71
CA VAL A 222 28.18 -5.65 -28.02
C VAL A 222 29.09 -6.81 -28.38
N ALA A 223 28.58 -8.03 -28.42
CA ALA A 223 29.20 -9.18 -29.09
C ALA A 223 28.40 -9.51 -30.36
N ALA A 224 29.18 -9.88 -31.38
CA ALA A 224 28.85 -10.01 -32.78
C ALA A 224 27.54 -10.78 -33.17
N PRO A 225 27.06 -10.58 -34.41
CA PRO A 225 25.72 -10.97 -34.84
C PRO A 225 25.67 -12.43 -35.28
N ASN A 226 25.11 -13.32 -34.46
CA ASN A 226 24.45 -14.55 -34.92
C ASN A 226 23.79 -15.23 -33.73
N ALA A 227 22.46 -15.29 -33.75
CA ALA A 227 21.53 -15.71 -32.72
C ALA A 227 21.44 -14.72 -31.54
N ALA A 228 20.31 -14.03 -31.44
CA ALA A 228 20.01 -13.21 -30.26
C ALA A 228 19.99 -14.12 -29.03
N PRO A 229 20.92 -13.92 -28.05
CA PRO A 229 20.86 -14.67 -26.82
C PRO A 229 19.56 -14.30 -26.09
N PRO A 230 18.94 -15.24 -25.37
CA PRO A 230 17.79 -14.91 -24.54
C PRO A 230 18.17 -13.77 -23.60
N THR A 231 17.25 -12.82 -23.42
CA THR A 231 17.45 -11.66 -22.55
C THR A 231 17.85 -12.15 -21.14
N PRO A 232 19.08 -11.87 -20.65
CA PRO A 232 19.50 -12.33 -19.34
C PRO A 232 18.70 -11.57 -18.29
N ILE A 233 17.79 -12.28 -17.63
CA ILE A 233 16.94 -11.75 -16.58
C ILE A 233 17.46 -12.32 -15.27
N SER A 234 18.03 -11.49 -14.40
CA SER A 234 18.43 -11.90 -13.04
C SER A 234 17.59 -11.20 -12.00
N ALA A 235 16.97 -12.01 -11.13
CA ALA A 235 16.24 -11.54 -9.99
C ALA A 235 17.23 -11.10 -8.88
N GLN A 236 17.06 -9.89 -8.37
CA GLN A 236 17.77 -9.41 -7.18
C GLN A 236 16.99 -9.78 -5.92
N GLU A 237 17.69 -9.83 -4.77
CA GLU A 237 17.02 -10.02 -3.49
C GLU A 237 16.12 -8.83 -3.17
N ILE A 238 14.92 -9.14 -2.65
CA ILE A 238 13.97 -8.15 -2.17
C ILE A 238 14.30 -7.87 -0.71
N THR A 239 14.49 -6.60 -0.39
CA THR A 239 14.69 -6.16 0.98
C THR A 239 13.36 -5.73 1.58
N VAL A 240 12.95 -6.38 2.66
CA VAL A 240 11.76 -6.06 3.43
C VAL A 240 12.21 -5.47 4.76
N THR A 241 11.70 -4.28 5.10
CA THR A 241 12.04 -3.58 6.33
C THR A 241 10.80 -3.39 7.20
N ALA A 242 11.00 -3.34 8.49
CA ALA A 242 9.98 -2.98 9.47
C ALA A 242 10.59 -2.11 10.57
N ASP A 243 9.79 -1.22 11.12
CA ASP A 243 10.17 -0.38 12.25
C ASP A 243 9.23 -0.64 13.43
N ALA A 244 9.77 -0.62 14.64
CA ALA A 244 8.98 -0.78 15.86
C ALA A 244 9.39 0.27 16.88
N THR A 245 8.40 0.87 17.53
CA THR A 245 8.61 1.78 18.68
C THR A 245 8.07 1.12 19.94
N LEU A 246 8.93 0.95 20.91
CA LEU A 246 8.62 0.35 22.20
C LEU A 246 8.79 1.39 23.32
N VAL A 247 7.84 1.40 24.24
CA VAL A 247 7.95 2.18 25.47
C VAL A 247 7.99 1.20 26.64
N TYR A 248 9.02 1.32 27.47
CA TYR A 248 9.22 0.50 28.66
C TYR A 248 9.07 1.34 29.91
N ALA A 249 8.53 0.75 30.98
CA ALA A 249 8.63 1.34 32.30
C ALA A 249 10.11 1.42 32.74
N MET A 250 10.50 2.47 33.43
CA MET A 250 11.80 2.53 34.09
C MET A 250 11.73 1.72 35.39
N GLY A 251 12.64 0.78 35.56
CA GLY A 251 12.82 0.04 36.79
C GLY A 251 13.56 0.86 37.85
N ALA A 252 13.70 0.28 39.03
CA ALA A 252 14.48 0.90 40.13
C ALA A 252 15.95 1.09 39.70
N ALA A 253 16.60 2.07 40.30
CA ALA A 253 18.05 2.23 40.17
C ALA A 253 18.79 0.96 40.64
N LYS A 254 19.83 0.59 39.91
CA LYS A 254 20.68 -0.58 40.22
C LYS A 254 21.64 -0.25 41.35
#